data_70112c0ebb814f0ebf23bc6ae2e35fd9
#
_entry.id   70112c0ebb814f0ebf23bc6ae2e35fd9
#
_cell.length_a   1.000
_cell.length_b   1.000
_cell.length_c   1.000
_cell.angle_alpha   90.00
_cell.angle_beta   90.00
_cell.angle_gamma   90.00
#
_symmetry.space_group_name_H-M   'P 1'
#
loop_
_entity.id
_entity.type
_entity.pdbx_description
1 polymer ?
#
loop_
_entity_poly.entity_id
_entity_poly.type
_entity_poly.pdbx_seq_one_letter_code
_entity_poly.pdbx_strand_id
1 'polypeptide(L)'
;MRGEGVPQSSVEREAFKVTLVTPYGERVIRARASEHIWDEAKAAGMSLPAICHQGRCLTCAGELLARGEFDPSDAVSYYAQDREAGYILLCTAKALSDLCIRTHRQTEMREHRQKLGLPAPYA
;
A
#
# COMPACT_ATOMS: atom_id res chain seq x y z
N MET A 1 -10.71 32.98 9.29
CA MET A 1 -10.54 32.40 9.14
C MET A 1 -10.39 31.76 9.06
N ARG A 2 -10.24 31.69 8.77
CA ARG A 2 -10.05 31.00 8.54
C ARG A 2 -10.25 30.25 8.13
N GLY A 3 -10.46 30.13 7.79
CA GLY A 3 -10.69 29.42 7.38
C GLY A 3 -10.78 29.04 6.86
N GLU A 4 -10.82 29.50 6.61
CA GLU A 4 -10.96 28.97 5.99
C GLU A 4 -10.52 28.31 5.48
N GLY A 5 -10.31 28.35 5.26
CA GLY A 5 -9.78 27.66 4.72
C GLY A 5 -9.48 26.87 4.33
N VAL A 6 -9.37 27.26 4.23
CA VAL A 6 -9.18 26.49 3.88
C VAL A 6 -8.62 25.63 2.80
N PRO A 7 -8.12 25.83 1.64
CA PRO A 7 -7.71 24.81 0.68
C PRO A 7 -6.57 23.93 1.17
N GLN A 8 -5.65 24.48 1.90
CA GLN A 8 -4.55 23.72 2.45
C GLN A 8 -5.02 22.70 3.48
N SER A 9 -6.03 23.09 4.24
CA SER A 9 -6.61 22.16 5.20
C SER A 9 -7.19 20.96 4.50
N SER A 10 -7.83 21.17 3.35
CA SER A 10 -8.39 20.06 2.57
C SER A 10 -7.32 19.09 2.12
N VAL A 11 -6.20 19.62 1.64
CA VAL A 11 -5.08 18.78 1.20
C VAL A 11 -4.55 17.95 2.35
N GLU A 12 -4.39 18.57 3.52
CA GLU A 12 -3.90 17.85 4.70
C GLU A 12 -4.86 16.77 5.14
N ARG A 13 -6.17 17.02 5.04
CA ARG A 13 -7.16 16.03 5.44
C ARG A 13 -7.19 14.84 4.50
N GLU A 14 -6.62 14.97 3.30
CA GLU A 14 -6.52 13.86 2.35
C GLU A 14 -5.29 13.01 2.57
N ALA A 15 -4.48 13.34 3.55
CA ALA A 15 -3.31 12.55 3.88
C ALA A 15 -3.59 11.69 5.11
N PHE A 16 -3.14 10.45 5.06
CA PHE A 16 -3.42 9.48 6.10
C PHE A 16 -2.13 9.01 6.75
N LYS A 17 -2.23 8.62 8.01
CA LYS A 17 -1.10 8.04 8.72
C LYS A 17 -0.96 6.59 8.30
N VAL A 18 0.18 6.27 7.70
CA VAL A 18 0.47 4.90 7.28
C VAL A 18 1.68 4.40 8.06
N THR A 19 1.45 3.39 8.89
CA THR A 19 2.52 2.74 9.67
C THR A 19 3.02 1.55 8.87
N LEU A 20 4.32 1.54 8.58
CA LEU A 20 4.95 0.48 7.80
C LEU A 20 5.88 -0.30 8.72
N VAL A 21 5.54 -1.57 8.95
CA VAL A 21 6.34 -2.48 9.76
C VAL A 21 7.24 -3.26 8.81
N THR A 22 8.52 -2.93 8.82
CA THR A 22 9.50 -3.52 7.90
C THR A 22 10.43 -4.45 8.66
N PRO A 23 11.23 -5.30 7.94
CA PRO A 23 12.24 -6.11 8.62
C PRO A 23 13.28 -5.28 9.37
N TYR A 24 13.37 -3.98 9.08
CA TYR A 24 14.38 -3.10 9.67
C TYR A 24 13.80 -2.18 10.74
N GLY A 25 12.51 -2.32 11.03
CA GLY A 25 11.85 -1.51 12.04
C GLY A 25 10.57 -0.87 11.52
N GLU A 26 9.93 -0.15 12.41
CA GLU A 26 8.63 0.47 12.13
C GLU A 26 8.83 1.92 11.73
N ARG A 27 8.15 2.36 10.68
CA ARG A 27 8.17 3.74 10.21
C ARG A 27 6.76 4.24 10.01
N VAL A 28 6.52 5.49 10.35
CA VAL A 28 5.23 6.15 10.12
C VAL A 28 5.43 7.22 9.06
N ILE A 29 4.59 7.18 8.02
CA ILE A 29 4.60 8.20 6.98
C ILE A 29 3.20 8.80 6.84
N ARG A 30 3.14 9.95 6.17
CA ARG A 30 1.87 10.56 5.77
C ARG A 30 1.69 10.32 4.28
N ALA A 31 0.62 9.62 3.92
CA ALA A 31 0.36 9.27 2.53
C ALA A 31 -0.90 10.00 2.05
N ARG A 32 -0.75 10.78 1.00
CA ARG A 32 -1.88 11.50 0.38
C ARG A 32 -2.74 10.53 -0.39
N ALA A 33 -4.05 10.75 -0.36
CA ALA A 33 -5.01 9.88 -1.06
C ALA A 33 -4.80 9.87 -2.57
N SER A 34 -4.12 10.87 -3.12
CA SER A 34 -3.86 10.98 -4.55
C SER A 34 -2.60 10.25 -5.01
N GLU A 35 -1.77 9.76 -4.07
CA GLU A 35 -0.46 9.20 -4.40
C GLU A 35 -0.37 7.75 -3.98
N HIS A 36 0.43 6.98 -4.72
CA HIS A 36 0.67 5.59 -4.34
C HIS A 36 1.50 5.53 -3.06
N ILE A 37 1.19 4.58 -2.20
CA ILE A 37 1.86 4.44 -0.90
C ILE A 37 3.36 4.23 -1.08
N TRP A 38 3.75 3.43 -2.08
CA TRP A 38 5.17 3.17 -2.36
C TRP A 38 5.92 4.48 -2.66
N ASP A 39 5.30 5.36 -3.46
CA ASP A 39 5.92 6.63 -3.82
C ASP A 39 6.04 7.55 -2.61
N GLU A 40 5.04 7.57 -1.75
CA GLU A 40 5.10 8.37 -0.53
C GLU A 40 6.17 7.85 0.43
N ALA A 41 6.33 6.53 0.51
CA ALA A 41 7.39 5.94 1.31
C ALA A 41 8.77 6.30 0.77
N LYS A 42 8.92 6.27 -0.55
CA LYS A 42 10.18 6.64 -1.18
C LYS A 42 10.51 8.12 -0.91
N ALA A 43 9.51 8.98 -1.00
CA ALA A 43 9.69 10.41 -0.71
C ALA A 43 10.09 10.63 0.76
N ALA A 44 9.71 9.72 1.64
CA ALA A 44 10.07 9.78 3.06
C ALA A 44 11.42 9.11 3.34
N GLY A 45 12.15 8.70 2.31
CA GLY A 45 13.48 8.12 2.46
C GLY A 45 13.50 6.62 2.68
N MET A 46 12.39 5.93 2.45
CA MET A 46 12.33 4.48 2.62
C MET A 46 12.62 3.78 1.30
N SER A 47 13.23 2.60 1.41
CA SER A 47 13.52 1.75 0.26
C SER A 47 12.67 0.49 0.38
N LEU A 48 11.59 0.41 -0.40
CA LEU A 48 10.70 -0.74 -0.40
C LEU A 48 10.87 -1.53 -1.71
N PRO A 49 10.69 -2.87 -1.67
CA PRO A 49 10.87 -3.67 -2.89
C PRO A 49 9.82 -3.33 -3.94
N ALA A 50 10.26 -3.29 -5.19
CA ALA A 50 9.34 -3.17 -6.33
C ALA A 50 10.11 -3.52 -7.60
N ILE A 51 9.40 -4.08 -8.58
CA ILE A 51 9.97 -4.38 -9.89
C ILE A 51 9.15 -3.69 -10.98
N CYS A 52 7.86 -4.02 -11.10
CA CYS A 52 7.08 -3.53 -12.23
C CYS A 52 6.41 -2.18 -11.98
N HIS A 53 6.16 -1.80 -10.74
CA HIS A 53 5.45 -0.57 -10.35
C HIS A 53 4.04 -0.47 -10.96
N GLN A 54 3.45 -1.61 -11.35
CA GLN A 54 2.14 -1.65 -11.99
C GLN A 54 1.14 -2.50 -11.21
N GLY A 55 1.54 -3.04 -10.06
CA GLY A 55 0.65 -3.88 -9.27
C GLY A 55 0.42 -5.23 -9.92
N ARG A 56 1.47 -5.85 -10.46
CA ARG A 56 1.37 -7.12 -11.16
C ARG A 56 2.36 -8.17 -10.66
N CYS A 57 3.58 -7.76 -10.30
CA CYS A 57 4.65 -8.72 -9.98
C CYS A 57 4.64 -9.19 -8.54
N LEU A 58 3.85 -8.58 -7.66
CA LEU A 58 3.72 -8.89 -6.24
C LEU A 58 4.96 -8.54 -5.40
N THR A 59 6.03 -8.01 -6.00
CA THR A 59 7.25 -7.71 -5.27
C THR A 59 7.02 -6.63 -4.21
N CYS A 60 6.08 -5.72 -4.44
CA CYS A 60 5.75 -4.65 -3.50
C CYS A 60 4.68 -5.04 -2.47
N ALA A 61 4.41 -6.33 -2.31
CA ALA A 61 3.31 -6.79 -1.47
C ALA A 61 3.50 -6.43 -0.01
N GLY A 62 2.40 -6.03 0.62
CA GLY A 62 2.28 -5.84 2.05
C GLY A 62 1.07 -6.57 2.57
N GLU A 63 0.92 -6.57 3.87
CA GLU A 63 -0.21 -7.20 4.54
C GLU A 63 -0.76 -6.25 5.60
N LEU A 64 -2.07 -6.00 5.56
CA LEU A 64 -2.72 -5.16 6.55
C LEU A 64 -2.68 -5.84 7.92
N LEU A 65 -2.21 -5.12 8.93
CA LEU A 65 -2.17 -5.61 10.31
C LEU A 65 -3.38 -5.12 11.10
N ALA A 66 -4.15 -4.21 10.53
CA ALA A 66 -5.35 -3.67 11.14
C ALA A 66 -6.33 -3.32 10.04
N ARG A 67 -7.61 -3.22 10.40
CA ARG A 67 -8.64 -2.85 9.43
C ARG A 67 -8.35 -1.46 8.87
N GLY A 68 -8.54 -1.29 7.58
CA GLY A 68 -8.35 0.01 6.93
C GLY A 68 -8.78 -0.05 5.47
N GLU A 69 -8.89 1.13 4.86
CA GLU A 69 -9.37 1.27 3.50
C GLU A 69 -8.27 1.80 2.59
N PHE A 70 -8.22 1.28 1.38
CA PHE A 70 -7.31 1.75 0.35
C PHE A 70 -7.94 1.52 -1.02
N ASP A 71 -7.40 2.23 -2.02
CA ASP A 71 -7.87 2.14 -3.40
C ASP A 71 -6.86 1.32 -4.21
N PRO A 72 -7.20 0.10 -4.63
CA PRO A 72 -6.31 -0.75 -5.41
C PRO A 72 -6.52 -0.63 -6.92
N SER A 73 -7.32 0.31 -7.38
CA SER A 73 -7.81 0.31 -8.76
C SER A 73 -6.73 0.50 -9.82
N ASP A 74 -5.57 1.05 -9.45
CA ASP A 74 -4.46 1.23 -10.40
C ASP A 74 -3.65 -0.03 -10.63
N ALA A 75 -3.89 -1.10 -9.88
CA ALA A 75 -3.13 -2.33 -10.04
C ALA A 75 -3.57 -3.07 -11.30
N VAL A 76 -2.59 -3.59 -12.04
CA VAL A 76 -2.87 -4.40 -13.22
C VAL A 76 -3.53 -5.72 -12.82
N SER A 77 -3.11 -6.28 -11.68
CA SER A 77 -3.55 -7.62 -11.28
C SER A 77 -3.70 -7.66 -9.76
N TYR A 78 -4.90 -7.37 -9.28
CA TYR A 78 -5.23 -7.44 -7.86
C TYR A 78 -6.66 -7.95 -7.74
N TYR A 79 -6.84 -9.01 -6.96
CA TYR A 79 -8.10 -9.75 -6.92
C TYR A 79 -8.81 -9.57 -5.59
N ALA A 80 -10.13 -9.81 -5.58
CA ALA A 80 -10.92 -9.74 -4.37
C ALA A 80 -10.37 -10.67 -3.28
N GLN A 81 -9.88 -11.84 -3.68
CA GLN A 81 -9.32 -12.82 -2.75
C GLN A 81 -8.08 -12.27 -2.04
N ASP A 82 -7.27 -11.45 -2.74
CA ASP A 82 -6.10 -10.82 -2.14
C ASP A 82 -6.53 -9.84 -1.06
N ARG A 83 -7.57 -9.05 -1.38
CA ARG A 83 -8.09 -8.07 -0.43
C ARG A 83 -8.68 -8.74 0.80
N GLU A 84 -9.42 -9.83 0.60
CA GLU A 84 -10.01 -10.57 1.70
C GLU A 84 -8.96 -11.17 2.62
N ALA A 85 -7.82 -11.57 2.06
CA ALA A 85 -6.71 -12.11 2.83
C ALA A 85 -5.85 -11.03 3.48
N GLY A 86 -6.13 -9.75 3.19
CA GLY A 86 -5.41 -8.63 3.81
C GLY A 86 -4.17 -8.19 3.06
N TYR A 87 -3.95 -8.66 1.83
CA TYR A 87 -2.78 -8.25 1.05
C TYR A 87 -3.04 -6.95 0.30
N ILE A 88 -1.98 -6.17 0.12
CA ILE A 88 -2.02 -4.88 -0.54
C ILE A 88 -0.77 -4.74 -1.41
N LEU A 89 -0.91 -4.17 -2.61
CA LEU A 89 0.22 -3.90 -3.50
C LEU A 89 0.60 -2.43 -3.39
N LEU A 90 1.71 -2.15 -2.72
CA LEU A 90 2.07 -0.79 -2.32
C LEU A 90 2.41 0.11 -3.49
N CYS A 91 2.89 -0.46 -4.62
CA CYS A 91 3.24 0.32 -5.80
C CYS A 91 2.07 1.08 -6.39
N THR A 92 0.86 0.58 -6.22
CA THR A 92 -0.32 1.10 -6.90
C THR A 92 -1.47 1.46 -5.97
N ALA A 93 -1.42 1.02 -4.71
CA ALA A 93 -2.48 1.30 -3.77
C ALA A 93 -2.38 2.72 -3.23
N LYS A 94 -3.52 3.37 -3.07
CA LYS A 94 -3.63 4.70 -2.46
C LYS A 94 -4.37 4.58 -1.15
N ALA A 95 -3.89 5.28 -0.12
CA ALA A 95 -4.52 5.21 1.20
C ALA A 95 -5.84 5.98 1.20
N LEU A 96 -6.88 5.39 1.80
CA LEU A 96 -8.17 6.04 2.00
C LEU A 96 -8.54 6.09 3.48
N SER A 97 -7.66 5.65 4.34
CA SER A 97 -7.78 5.75 5.79
C SER A 97 -6.38 5.60 6.37
N ASP A 98 -6.26 5.75 7.68
CA ASP A 98 -5.02 5.35 8.35
C ASP A 98 -4.83 3.86 8.15
N LEU A 99 -3.58 3.45 7.94
CA LEU A 99 -3.25 2.05 7.65
C LEU A 99 -2.06 1.59 8.50
N CYS A 100 -2.05 0.31 8.80
CA CYS A 100 -0.90 -0.34 9.42
C CYS A 100 -0.57 -1.57 8.58
N ILE A 101 0.62 -1.59 7.98
CA ILE A 101 0.98 -2.55 6.94
C ILE A 101 2.33 -3.18 7.27
N ARG A 102 2.39 -4.51 7.23
CA ARG A 102 3.67 -5.23 7.24
C ARG A 102 4.16 -5.31 5.81
N THR A 103 5.38 -4.82 5.57
CA THR A 103 5.97 -4.83 4.23
C THR A 103 6.69 -6.16 3.97
N HIS A 104 7.20 -6.34 2.76
CA HIS A 104 8.02 -7.50 2.39
C HIS A 104 7.24 -8.80 2.55
N ARG A 105 6.01 -8.83 2.01
CA ARG A 105 5.15 -10.01 2.06
C ARG A 105 4.98 -10.69 0.69
N GLN A 106 5.93 -10.47 -0.21
CA GLN A 106 5.84 -11.02 -1.56
C GLN A 106 5.79 -12.54 -1.59
N THR A 107 6.57 -13.20 -0.76
CA THR A 107 6.56 -14.66 -0.70
C THR A 107 5.20 -15.17 -0.26
N GLU A 108 4.67 -14.58 0.81
CA GLU A 108 3.38 -15.00 1.35
C GLU A 108 2.25 -14.76 0.36
N MET A 109 2.28 -13.62 -0.32
CA MET A 109 1.24 -13.31 -1.29
C MET A 109 1.33 -14.23 -2.51
N ARG A 110 2.54 -14.56 -2.97
CA ARG A 110 2.72 -15.50 -4.07
C ARG A 110 2.19 -16.88 -3.70
N GLU A 111 2.48 -17.35 -2.50
CA GLU A 111 1.95 -18.64 -2.03
C GLU A 111 0.43 -18.63 -1.97
N HIS A 112 -0.14 -17.53 -1.49
CA HIS A 112 -1.59 -17.33 -1.45
C HIS A 112 -2.19 -17.45 -2.86
N ARG A 113 -1.59 -16.76 -3.84
CA ARG A 113 -2.04 -16.80 -5.22
C ARG A 113 -1.93 -18.20 -5.81
N GLN A 114 -0.83 -18.90 -5.55
CA GLN A 114 -0.61 -20.24 -6.05
C GLN A 114 -1.66 -21.21 -5.53
N LYS A 115 -2.02 -21.11 -4.26
CA LYS A 115 -3.03 -21.97 -3.66
C LYS A 115 -4.40 -21.78 -4.30
N LEU A 116 -4.67 -20.58 -4.79
CA LEU A 116 -5.95 -20.24 -5.41
C LEU A 116 -5.92 -20.40 -6.93
N GLY A 117 -4.78 -20.79 -7.50
CA GLY A 117 -4.66 -20.90 -8.95
C GLY A 117 -4.63 -19.56 -9.65
N LEU A 118 -4.28 -18.49 -8.95
CA LEU A 118 -4.17 -17.14 -9.52
C LEU A 118 -2.73 -16.85 -9.94
N PRO A 119 -2.52 -15.89 -10.87
CA PRO A 119 -1.17 -15.58 -11.32
C PRO A 119 -0.25 -15.15 -10.17
N ALA A 120 0.94 -15.73 -10.13
CA ALA A 120 1.94 -15.43 -9.11
C ALA A 120 3.30 -15.23 -9.78
N PRO A 121 3.50 -14.09 -10.48
CA PRO A 121 4.76 -13.83 -11.19
C PRO A 121 5.96 -13.85 -10.26
N TYR A 122 7.06 -14.37 -10.76
CA TYR A 122 8.34 -14.48 -10.03
C TYR A 122 8.27 -15.40 -8.81
N ALA A 123 7.30 -16.29 -8.79
CA ALA A 123 7.17 -17.27 -7.69
C ALA A 123 8.09 -18.46 -7.90
#